data_c700b5a5007d6ff647add0df73fbe623
#
_entry.id   c700b5a5007d6ff647add0df73fbe623
#
_cell.length_a   1.000
_cell.length_b   1.000
_cell.length_c   1.000
_cell.angle_alpha   90.00
_cell.angle_beta   90.00
_cell.angle_gamma   90.00
#
_symmetry.space_group_name_H-M   'P 1'
#
loop_
_entity.id
_entity.type
_entity.pdbx_description
1 polymer ?
#
loop_
_entity_poly.entity_id
_entity_poly.type
_entity_poly.pdbx_seq_one_letter_code
_entity_poly.pdbx_strand_id
1 'polypeptide(L)'
;MAPNRSRNCSERRDDLAGATSQPEINIGMVGHVDHGKTTLTQALTGRWTDQHSEEQKRGISIKLGYADADFYRVKENGGYRYTSQKEKGAKYLRTVSFVDAPGHETLMAIMLSGAAIMDAAILLIAANEKCPQPQTREHLAALETMGLENIVVVQNKIDVC
;
A
#
# COMPACT_ATOMS: atom_id res chain seq x y z
N MET A 1 44.83 -16.68 19.97
CA MET A 1 44.38 -17.08 18.65
C MET A 1 42.85 -17.22 18.71
N ALA A 2 42.11 -16.20 18.36
CA ALA A 2 40.65 -16.20 18.43
C ALA A 2 40.09 -16.34 16.99
N PRO A 3 39.06 -17.19 16.72
CA PRO A 3 38.51 -17.35 15.39
C PRO A 3 37.57 -16.19 15.05
N ASN A 4 37.94 -15.47 14.01
CA ASN A 4 37.12 -14.45 13.35
C ASN A 4 35.97 -15.14 12.67
N ARG A 5 34.75 -15.04 13.23
CA ARG A 5 33.49 -15.40 12.54
C ARG A 5 32.90 -14.15 11.94
N SER A 6 33.18 -13.93 10.68
CA SER A 6 32.38 -13.06 9.79
C SER A 6 30.97 -13.66 9.67
N ARG A 7 30.05 -13.20 10.52
CA ARG A 7 28.62 -13.51 10.34
C ARG A 7 28.13 -12.79 9.09
N ASN A 8 27.54 -13.55 8.17
CA ASN A 8 26.96 -13.06 6.93
C ASN A 8 25.92 -11.98 7.20
N CYS A 9 25.89 -10.95 6.36
CA CYS A 9 24.97 -9.82 6.48
C CYS A 9 23.48 -10.21 6.37
N SER A 10 23.20 -11.39 5.81
CA SER A 10 21.85 -11.98 5.73
C SER A 10 21.35 -12.52 7.08
N GLU A 11 22.21 -13.06 7.94
CA GLU A 11 21.80 -13.60 9.23
C GLU A 11 21.44 -12.51 10.26
N ARG A 12 21.96 -11.30 10.10
CA ARG A 12 21.64 -10.16 10.99
C ARG A 12 20.26 -9.56 10.77
N ARG A 13 19.60 -9.84 9.64
CA ARG A 13 18.22 -9.36 9.38
C ARG A 13 17.15 -10.25 10.01
N ASP A 14 17.45 -11.52 10.25
CA ASP A 14 16.50 -12.47 10.84
C ASP A 14 16.33 -12.25 12.37
N ASP A 15 17.31 -11.66 13.05
CA ASP A 15 17.28 -11.38 14.50
C ASP A 15 16.53 -10.09 14.87
N LEU A 16 16.21 -9.23 13.89
CA LEU A 16 15.50 -7.96 14.08
C LEU A 16 13.96 -8.06 13.88
N ALA A 17 13.43 -9.27 13.83
CA ALA A 17 11.99 -9.55 13.63
C ALA A 17 11.09 -9.14 14.83
N GLY A 18 11.35 -8.02 15.44
CA GLY A 18 10.59 -7.42 16.54
C GLY A 18 10.70 -5.90 16.62
N ALA A 19 11.60 -5.30 15.83
CA ALA A 19 11.66 -3.85 15.68
C ALA A 19 10.71 -3.46 14.54
N THR A 20 9.86 -2.47 14.75
CA THR A 20 9.09 -1.80 13.70
C THR A 20 10.07 -1.30 12.64
N SER A 21 10.28 -2.09 11.61
CA SER A 21 11.11 -1.72 10.47
C SER A 21 10.37 -0.59 9.74
N GLN A 22 11.08 0.48 9.41
CA GLN A 22 10.50 1.51 8.56
C GLN A 22 10.12 0.89 7.22
N PRO A 23 9.00 1.33 6.60
CA PRO A 23 8.59 0.84 5.29
C PRO A 23 9.70 1.04 4.25
N GLU A 24 9.94 0.02 3.46
CA GLU A 24 10.94 0.07 2.37
C GLU A 24 10.32 0.61 1.08
N ILE A 25 8.99 0.53 0.95
CA ILE A 25 8.23 0.90 -0.25
C ILE A 25 6.93 1.57 0.21
N ASN A 26 6.59 2.69 -0.45
CA ASN A 26 5.33 3.38 -0.28
C ASN A 26 4.45 3.16 -1.52
N ILE A 27 3.26 2.64 -1.32
CA ILE A 27 2.30 2.34 -2.38
C ILE A 27 1.08 3.25 -2.24
N GLY A 28 0.83 4.08 -3.25
CA GLY A 28 -0.35 4.94 -3.32
C GLY A 28 -1.60 4.15 -3.72
N MET A 29 -2.70 4.34 -2.97
CA MET A 29 -4.01 3.79 -3.31
C MET A 29 -4.79 4.79 -4.15
N VAL A 30 -4.99 4.48 -5.44
CA VAL A 30 -5.61 5.37 -6.43
C VAL A 30 -6.88 4.74 -7.01
N GLY A 31 -7.81 5.57 -7.40
CA GLY A 31 -9.08 5.13 -8.01
C GLY A 31 -10.24 6.00 -7.56
N HIS A 32 -11.38 5.84 -8.20
CA HIS A 32 -12.60 6.61 -7.91
C HIS A 32 -13.11 6.40 -6.48
N VAL A 33 -13.97 7.31 -6.00
CA VAL A 33 -14.71 7.11 -4.74
C VAL A 33 -15.49 5.81 -4.83
N ASP A 34 -15.64 5.13 -3.71
CA ASP A 34 -16.36 3.86 -3.58
C ASP A 34 -15.78 2.66 -4.37
N HIS A 35 -14.65 2.78 -5.04
CA HIS A 35 -13.98 1.63 -5.66
C HIS A 35 -13.36 0.64 -4.67
N GLY A 36 -13.38 0.97 -3.36
CA GLY A 36 -12.96 0.08 -2.27
C GLY A 36 -11.49 0.20 -1.88
N LYS A 37 -10.87 1.36 -2.06
CA LYS A 37 -9.47 1.63 -1.67
C LYS A 37 -9.23 1.34 -0.20
N THR A 38 -10.00 1.95 0.69
CA THR A 38 -9.89 1.78 2.15
C THR A 38 -10.16 0.34 2.57
N THR A 39 -11.13 -0.33 1.93
CA THR A 39 -11.43 -1.74 2.20
C THR A 39 -10.26 -2.66 1.83
N LEU A 40 -9.64 -2.41 0.67
CA LEU A 40 -8.45 -3.17 0.26
C LEU A 40 -7.27 -2.90 1.19
N THR A 41 -7.04 -1.65 1.56
CA THR A 41 -6.00 -1.28 2.52
C THR A 41 -6.21 -1.99 3.86
N GLN A 42 -7.43 -2.03 4.37
CA GLN A 42 -7.77 -2.76 5.58
C GLN A 42 -7.51 -4.26 5.45
N ALA A 43 -7.89 -4.86 4.31
CA ALA A 43 -7.66 -6.29 4.07
C ALA A 43 -6.17 -6.64 4.03
N LEU A 44 -5.33 -5.77 3.49
CA LEU A 44 -3.89 -5.97 3.39
C LEU A 44 -3.14 -5.70 4.70
N THR A 45 -3.56 -4.68 5.45
CA THR A 45 -2.82 -4.18 6.63
C THR A 45 -3.43 -4.62 7.96
N GLY A 46 -4.69 -5.06 7.94
CA GLY A 46 -5.47 -5.31 9.15
C GLY A 46 -5.89 -4.03 9.90
N ARG A 47 -5.61 -2.85 9.34
CA ARG A 47 -5.91 -1.54 9.94
C ARG A 47 -6.92 -0.78 9.10
N TRP A 48 -7.87 -0.12 9.78
CA TRP A 48 -8.81 0.80 9.15
C TRP A 48 -8.16 2.17 9.02
N THR A 49 -8.00 2.68 7.80
CA THR A 49 -7.37 3.98 7.53
C THR A 49 -8.36 5.14 7.52
N ASP A 50 -9.65 4.85 7.52
CA ASP A 50 -10.71 5.86 7.44
C ASP A 50 -11.03 6.47 8.82
N GLN A 51 -10.09 7.20 9.38
CA GLN A 51 -10.33 8.08 10.54
C GLN A 51 -10.96 9.42 10.15
N HIS A 52 -11.19 9.63 8.84
CA HIS A 52 -11.55 10.94 8.28
C HIS A 52 -13.03 11.30 8.30
N SER A 53 -13.94 10.35 8.51
CA SER A 53 -15.38 10.67 8.52
C SER A 53 -15.78 11.61 9.67
N GLU A 54 -15.02 11.64 10.76
CA GLU A 54 -15.24 12.57 11.87
C GLU A 54 -14.49 13.90 11.72
N GLU A 55 -13.32 13.91 11.07
CA GLU A 55 -12.50 15.11 10.87
C GLU A 55 -13.09 16.04 9.79
N GLN A 56 -13.71 15.50 8.74
CA GLN A 56 -14.43 16.30 7.73
C GLN A 56 -15.58 17.12 8.34
N LYS A 57 -16.21 16.61 9.39
CA LYS A 57 -17.27 17.36 10.10
C LYS A 57 -16.73 18.53 10.93
N ARG A 58 -15.43 18.59 11.18
CA ARG A 58 -14.78 19.60 12.03
C ARG A 58 -13.90 20.60 11.29
N GLY A 59 -13.83 20.53 9.95
CA GLY A 59 -13.08 21.49 9.13
C GLY A 59 -11.57 21.46 9.33
N ILE A 60 -11.00 20.32 9.75
CA ILE A 60 -9.57 20.16 10.05
C ILE A 60 -8.85 19.48 8.91
N SER A 61 -7.61 19.87 8.70
CA SER A 61 -6.67 19.46 7.66
C SER A 61 -6.78 18.00 7.24
N ILE A 62 -6.90 17.78 5.93
CA ILE A 62 -6.89 16.48 5.30
C ILE A 62 -5.50 15.86 5.48
N LYS A 63 -5.42 14.79 6.27
CA LYS A 63 -4.19 14.02 6.46
C LYS A 63 -4.23 12.79 5.59
N LEU A 64 -3.08 12.43 4.99
CA LEU A 64 -2.89 11.13 4.35
C LEU A 64 -3.03 10.02 5.40
N GLY A 65 -3.82 9.02 5.08
CA GLY A 65 -3.85 7.78 5.84
C GLY A 65 -2.64 6.92 5.49
N TYR A 66 -1.86 6.52 6.47
CA TYR A 66 -0.76 5.57 6.29
C TYR A 66 -1.09 4.28 7.02
N ALA A 67 -0.91 3.16 6.35
CA ALA A 67 -1.06 1.85 6.96
C ALA A 67 0.08 0.95 6.51
N ASP A 68 0.89 0.52 7.47
CA ASP A 68 2.04 -0.34 7.22
C ASP A 68 1.64 -1.80 7.37
N ALA A 69 2.13 -2.63 6.47
CA ALA A 69 1.98 -4.08 6.53
C ALA A 69 3.31 -4.79 6.28
N ASP A 70 3.55 -5.81 7.08
CA ASP A 70 4.67 -6.71 6.89
C ASP A 70 4.26 -7.84 5.94
N PHE A 71 5.10 -8.11 4.96
CA PHE A 71 4.85 -9.21 4.03
C PHE A 71 5.81 -10.36 4.30
N TYR A 72 5.23 -11.57 4.28
CA TYR A 72 5.92 -12.83 4.54
C TYR A 72 5.73 -13.79 3.38
N ARG A 73 6.69 -14.68 3.21
CA ARG A 73 6.66 -15.78 2.28
C ARG A 73 6.64 -17.11 3.02
N VAL A 74 5.65 -17.94 2.73
CA VAL A 74 5.48 -19.30 3.27
C VAL A 74 5.77 -20.28 2.16
N LYS A 75 6.57 -21.31 2.45
CA LYS A 75 6.81 -22.40 1.50
C LYS A 75 5.66 -23.40 1.58
N GLU A 76 5.03 -23.67 0.45
CA GLU A 76 3.98 -24.69 0.29
C GLU A 76 4.40 -25.77 -0.70
N ASN A 77 3.62 -26.87 -0.75
CA ASN A 77 3.88 -27.97 -1.69
C ASN A 77 3.74 -27.50 -3.14
N GLY A 78 4.89 -27.26 -3.78
CA GLY A 78 4.96 -26.85 -5.19
C GLY A 78 5.19 -25.36 -5.44
N GLY A 79 5.36 -24.52 -4.38
CA GLY A 79 5.58 -23.09 -4.58
C GLY A 79 5.72 -22.26 -3.32
N TYR A 80 5.36 -21.00 -3.44
CA TYR A 80 5.37 -20.06 -2.34
C TYR A 80 4.03 -19.33 -2.27
N ARG A 81 3.50 -19.18 -1.04
CA ARG A 81 2.38 -18.29 -0.72
C ARG A 81 2.90 -17.03 -0.04
N TYR A 82 2.30 -15.90 -0.35
CA TYR A 82 2.60 -14.61 0.25
C TYR A 82 1.45 -14.19 1.16
N THR A 83 1.77 -13.65 2.33
CA THR A 83 0.79 -13.26 3.35
C THR A 83 1.26 -12.03 4.12
N SER A 84 0.32 -11.23 4.62
CA SER A 84 0.60 -10.15 5.56
C SER A 84 0.56 -10.60 7.03
N GLN A 85 0.21 -11.85 7.29
CA GLN A 85 0.16 -12.40 8.64
C GLN A 85 1.41 -13.21 8.95
N LYS A 86 1.97 -13.02 10.16
CA LYS A 86 3.11 -13.80 10.62
C LYS A 86 2.65 -15.20 11.01
N GLU A 87 3.00 -16.18 10.21
CA GLU A 87 2.71 -17.59 10.44
C GLU A 87 3.98 -18.36 10.83
N LYS A 88 3.78 -19.55 11.44
CA LYS A 88 4.92 -20.44 11.79
C LYS A 88 5.63 -20.91 10.52
N GLY A 89 6.93 -20.64 10.42
CA GLY A 89 7.73 -20.99 9.25
C GLY A 89 7.68 -19.96 8.10
N ALA A 90 6.99 -18.85 8.30
CA ALA A 90 6.98 -17.73 7.36
C ALA A 90 8.31 -16.97 7.40
N LYS A 91 8.86 -16.70 6.22
CA LYS A 91 10.06 -15.86 6.08
C LYS A 91 9.62 -14.42 5.82
N TYR A 92 10.06 -13.48 6.66
CA TYR A 92 9.87 -12.05 6.45
C TYR A 92 10.51 -11.61 5.13
N LEU A 93 9.80 -10.76 4.38
CA LEU A 93 10.28 -10.19 3.13
C LEU A 93 10.58 -8.70 3.29
N ARG A 94 9.54 -7.92 3.56
CA ARG A 94 9.64 -6.45 3.69
C ARG A 94 8.41 -5.86 4.35
N THR A 95 8.53 -4.62 4.83
CA THR A 95 7.43 -3.77 5.25
C THR A 95 7.07 -2.81 4.12
N VAL A 96 5.78 -2.69 3.84
CA VAL A 96 5.22 -1.79 2.82
C VAL A 96 4.25 -0.84 3.49
N SER A 97 4.33 0.44 3.17
CA SER A 97 3.35 1.45 3.58
C SER A 97 2.33 1.69 2.47
N PHE A 98 1.06 1.58 2.79
CA PHE A 98 -0.04 1.96 1.91
C PHE A 98 -0.48 3.37 2.26
N VAL A 99 -0.49 4.23 1.25
CA VAL A 99 -0.88 5.64 1.37
C VAL A 99 -2.29 5.78 0.81
N ASP A 100 -3.25 5.92 1.71
CA ASP A 100 -4.66 6.15 1.36
C ASP A 100 -4.96 7.65 1.45
N ALA A 101 -5.35 8.25 0.32
CA ALA A 101 -5.72 9.64 0.27
C ALA A 101 -7.24 9.75 0.15
N PRO A 102 -7.91 10.33 1.15
CA PRO A 102 -9.33 10.59 1.08
C PRO A 102 -9.61 11.75 0.12
N GLY A 103 -10.49 11.50 -0.85
CA GLY A 103 -11.03 12.54 -1.71
C GLY A 103 -10.16 12.99 -2.88
N HIS A 104 -10.79 13.62 -3.87
CA HIS A 104 -10.25 13.85 -5.20
C HIS A 104 -9.18 14.93 -5.28
N GLU A 105 -9.48 16.07 -4.66
CA GLU A 105 -8.64 17.27 -4.75
C GLU A 105 -7.37 17.15 -3.92
N THR A 106 -7.43 16.41 -2.83
CA THR A 106 -6.33 16.28 -1.89
C THR A 106 -5.23 15.41 -2.45
N LEU A 107 -5.58 14.31 -3.12
CA LEU A 107 -4.60 13.43 -3.73
C LEU A 107 -3.82 14.19 -4.81
N MET A 108 -4.52 14.96 -5.66
CA MET A 108 -3.91 15.80 -6.68
C MET A 108 -2.97 16.85 -6.09
N ALA A 109 -3.38 17.55 -5.04
CA ALA A 109 -2.54 18.57 -4.39
C ALA A 109 -1.27 17.96 -3.78
N ILE A 110 -1.36 16.77 -3.18
CA ILE A 110 -0.22 16.07 -2.60
C ILE A 110 0.71 15.53 -3.68
N MET A 111 0.15 14.95 -4.73
CA MET A 111 0.93 14.47 -5.87
C MET A 111 1.68 15.62 -6.55
N LEU A 112 1.02 16.76 -6.76
CA LEU A 112 1.61 17.94 -7.40
C LEU A 112 2.58 18.70 -6.47
N SER A 113 2.47 18.57 -5.16
CA SER A 113 3.41 19.22 -4.22
C SER A 113 4.80 18.58 -4.22
N GLY A 114 5.06 17.64 -5.14
CA GLY A 114 6.39 17.04 -5.33
C GLY A 114 6.79 16.08 -4.22
N ALA A 115 5.86 15.73 -3.35
CA ALA A 115 6.07 14.65 -2.43
C ALA A 115 6.03 13.34 -3.23
N ALA A 116 7.14 13.04 -3.91
CA ALA A 116 7.44 11.72 -4.45
C ALA A 116 7.58 10.71 -3.29
N ILE A 117 6.50 10.56 -2.52
CA ILE A 117 6.42 9.65 -1.39
C ILE A 117 6.08 8.25 -1.89
N MET A 118 5.63 8.13 -3.15
CA MET A 118 5.12 6.88 -3.70
C MET A 118 6.11 6.26 -4.67
N ASP A 119 6.51 5.02 -4.40
CA ASP A 119 7.36 4.22 -5.28
C ASP A 119 6.53 3.42 -6.29
N ALA A 120 5.27 3.17 -5.97
CA ALA A 120 4.31 2.45 -6.79
C ALA A 120 2.88 2.93 -6.51
N ALA A 121 1.94 2.59 -7.40
CA ALA A 121 0.52 2.83 -7.18
C ALA A 121 -0.31 1.57 -7.45
N ILE A 122 -1.39 1.41 -6.69
CA ILE A 122 -2.46 0.45 -6.96
C ILE A 122 -3.69 1.23 -7.43
N LEU A 123 -4.03 1.04 -8.69
CA LEU A 123 -5.23 1.62 -9.29
C LEU A 123 -6.40 0.66 -9.14
N LEU A 124 -7.40 1.03 -8.34
CA LEU A 124 -8.61 0.26 -8.16
C LEU A 124 -9.71 0.71 -9.12
N ILE A 125 -10.33 -0.25 -9.75
CA ILE A 125 -11.46 -0.06 -10.67
C ILE A 125 -12.59 -1.00 -10.25
N ALA A 126 -13.77 -0.45 -10.00
CA ALA A 126 -14.95 -1.26 -9.71
C ALA A 126 -15.50 -1.88 -10.98
N ALA A 127 -15.76 -3.19 -10.96
CA ALA A 127 -16.22 -3.94 -12.14
C ALA A 127 -17.64 -3.58 -12.55
N ASN A 128 -18.48 -3.15 -11.59
CA ASN A 128 -19.87 -2.77 -11.79
C ASN A 128 -20.05 -1.35 -12.37
N GLU A 129 -18.98 -0.63 -12.64
CA GLU A 129 -19.02 0.74 -13.14
C GLU A 129 -18.32 0.88 -14.49
N LYS A 130 -18.77 1.87 -15.29
CA LYS A 130 -18.10 2.18 -16.55
C LYS A 130 -16.71 2.73 -16.28
N CYS A 131 -15.69 2.17 -16.92
CA CYS A 131 -14.30 2.62 -16.84
C CYS A 131 -13.88 3.27 -18.18
N PRO A 132 -13.10 4.36 -18.14
CA PRO A 132 -12.64 5.11 -16.97
C PRO A 132 -13.65 6.15 -16.47
N GLN A 133 -13.81 6.25 -15.15
CA GLN A 133 -14.51 7.35 -14.50
C GLN A 133 -13.66 8.65 -14.59
N PRO A 134 -14.28 9.85 -14.47
CA PRO A 134 -13.55 11.12 -14.58
C PRO A 134 -12.32 11.19 -13.67
N GLN A 135 -12.48 10.85 -12.39
CA GLN A 135 -11.39 10.85 -11.41
C GLN A 135 -10.31 9.79 -11.69
N THR A 136 -10.68 8.65 -12.27
CA THR A 136 -9.71 7.65 -12.71
C THR A 136 -8.77 8.23 -13.77
N ARG A 137 -9.31 9.04 -14.69
CA ARG A 137 -8.50 9.74 -15.71
C ARG A 137 -7.58 10.77 -15.10
N GLU A 138 -8.08 11.57 -14.15
CA GLU A 138 -7.29 12.59 -13.45
C GLU A 138 -6.14 11.96 -12.67
N HIS A 139 -6.41 10.87 -11.95
CA HIS A 139 -5.39 10.12 -11.21
C HIS A 139 -4.33 9.53 -12.15
N LEU A 140 -4.74 8.94 -13.28
CA LEU A 140 -3.79 8.41 -14.25
C LEU A 140 -2.91 9.52 -14.84
N ALA A 141 -3.48 10.66 -15.21
CA ALA A 141 -2.73 11.80 -15.71
C ALA A 141 -1.74 12.34 -14.66
N ALA A 142 -2.13 12.34 -13.39
CA ALA A 142 -1.23 12.73 -12.30
C ALA A 142 -0.09 11.74 -12.13
N LEU A 143 -0.35 10.42 -12.14
CA LEU A 143 0.67 9.38 -12.05
C LEU A 143 1.66 9.47 -13.22
N GLU A 144 1.17 9.72 -14.43
CA GLU A 144 1.99 9.95 -15.62
C GLU A 144 2.88 11.19 -15.47
N THR A 145 2.30 12.30 -14.99
CA THR A 145 3.04 13.56 -14.76
C THR A 145 4.15 13.37 -13.72
N MET A 146 3.94 12.52 -12.73
CA MET A 146 4.92 12.17 -11.71
C MET A 146 6.00 11.20 -12.20
N GLY A 147 5.84 10.63 -13.39
CA GLY A 147 6.75 9.62 -13.92
C GLY A 147 6.71 8.30 -13.14
N LEU A 148 5.58 7.97 -12.51
CA LEU A 148 5.44 6.74 -11.77
C LEU A 148 5.24 5.55 -12.73
N GLU A 149 6.25 4.68 -12.82
CA GLU A 149 6.25 3.55 -13.75
C GLU A 149 5.62 2.29 -13.17
N ASN A 150 5.63 2.14 -11.86
CA ASN A 150 5.15 0.93 -11.18
C ASN A 150 3.67 1.07 -10.82
N ILE A 151 2.79 0.64 -11.71
CA ILE A 151 1.33 0.68 -11.49
C ILE A 151 0.75 -0.72 -11.56
N VAL A 152 0.01 -1.12 -10.52
CA VAL A 152 -0.77 -2.36 -10.47
C VAL A 152 -2.25 -2.02 -10.59
N VAL A 153 -2.93 -2.57 -11.57
CA VAL A 153 -4.38 -2.38 -11.75
C VAL A 153 -5.13 -3.53 -11.08
N VAL A 154 -6.06 -3.17 -10.19
CA VAL A 154 -6.91 -4.13 -9.47
C VAL A 154 -8.37 -3.90 -9.82
N GLN A 155 -9.01 -4.90 -10.41
CA GLN A 155 -10.45 -4.90 -10.61
C GLN A 155 -11.14 -5.42 -9.35
N ASN A 156 -11.97 -4.59 -8.74
CA ASN A 156 -12.70 -4.87 -7.51
C ASN A 156 -14.20 -5.01 -7.75
N LYS A 157 -14.96 -5.46 -6.76
CA LYS A 157 -16.41 -5.62 -6.80
C LYS A 157 -16.92 -6.54 -7.92
N ILE A 158 -16.17 -7.57 -8.26
CA ILE A 158 -16.56 -8.57 -9.27
C ILE A 158 -17.74 -9.43 -8.83
N ASP A 159 -18.01 -9.48 -7.53
CA ASP A 159 -19.14 -10.16 -6.88
C ASP A 159 -20.48 -9.43 -7.07
N VAL A 160 -20.45 -8.18 -7.55
CA VAL A 160 -21.63 -7.32 -7.74
C VAL A 160 -22.02 -7.22 -9.23
N CYS A 161 -21.32 -7.94 -10.12
CA CYS A 161 -21.56 -7.93 -11.57
C CYS A 161 -22.50 -9.03 -12.01
#